data_aceac0535130f64a636776dd43fdda5d
#
_entry.id   aceac0535130f64a636776dd43fdda5d
#
_cell.length_a   1.000
_cell.length_b   1.000
_cell.length_c   1.000
_cell.angle_alpha   90.00
_cell.angle_beta   90.00
_cell.angle_gamma   90.00
#
_symmetry.space_group_name_H-M   'P 1'
#
loop_
_entity.id
_entity.type
_entity.pdbx_description
1 polymer ?
#
loop_
_entity_poly.entity_id
_entity_poly.type
_entity_poly.pdbx_seq_one_letter_code
_entity_poly.pdbx_strand_id
1 'polypeptide(L)'
;MLAKNSTDLNWLDKLLSVCINKKGFIEFDDDVDPLFIIYAMENKTIENDFLIVSEIEKCPKCGSKLHRDGKDKFEINNTTLVYKQKYQCSDNECNHNLRPLWGDYFKPGSNYTGRIKDLILELGLICNISYQQAAEILYMFTGCEIRRDTTYKFCDGEINEFLIEKEKETQQLVKEANIEFSDCLSYDEQYVFTVDEGWVYRLSAIDPVSNYPHANIRMNSTQKI
;
A
#
# COMPACT_ATOMS: atom_id res chain seq x y z
N MET A 1 -5.71 -27.10 7.16
CA MET A 1 -4.37 -27.68 7.35
C MET A 1 -3.99 -28.40 6.06
N LEU A 2 -3.26 -27.73 5.17
CA LEU A 2 -2.67 -28.38 3.99
C LEU A 2 -1.44 -29.14 4.47
N ALA A 3 -1.38 -30.42 4.21
CA ALA A 3 -0.25 -31.27 4.54
C ALA A 3 1.02 -30.71 3.86
N LYS A 4 2.01 -30.29 4.64
CA LYS A 4 3.34 -29.91 4.14
C LYS A 4 3.97 -31.16 3.51
N ASN A 5 3.97 -31.24 2.20
CA ASN A 5 4.72 -32.28 1.49
C ASN A 5 6.22 -31.99 1.69
N SER A 6 6.89 -32.85 2.40
CA SER A 6 8.33 -32.73 2.74
C SER A 6 9.27 -32.66 1.54
N THR A 7 8.79 -32.95 0.33
CA THR A 7 9.55 -32.89 -0.92
C THR A 7 9.68 -31.46 -1.48
N ASP A 8 8.71 -30.58 -1.19
CA ASP A 8 8.70 -29.21 -1.76
C ASP A 8 9.60 -28.24 -0.99
N LEU A 9 9.87 -28.48 0.27
CA LEU A 9 10.75 -27.63 1.11
C LEU A 9 12.23 -27.71 0.70
N ASN A 10 12.65 -28.82 0.12
CA ASN A 10 14.07 -29.05 -0.23
C ASN A 10 14.57 -28.16 -1.38
N TRP A 11 13.70 -27.69 -2.30
CA TRP A 11 14.10 -26.78 -3.36
C TRP A 11 14.34 -25.35 -2.84
N LEU A 12 13.48 -24.90 -1.92
CA LEU A 12 13.59 -23.57 -1.33
C LEU A 12 14.90 -23.42 -0.54
N ASP A 13 15.20 -24.36 0.36
CA ASP A 13 16.44 -24.32 1.12
C ASP A 13 17.68 -24.43 0.23
N LYS A 14 17.63 -25.20 -0.85
CA LYS A 14 18.69 -25.24 -1.84
C LYS A 14 18.87 -23.89 -2.56
N LEU A 15 17.78 -23.25 -2.95
CA LEU A 15 17.80 -21.91 -3.54
C LEU A 15 18.38 -20.90 -2.57
N LEU A 16 17.87 -20.86 -1.35
CA LEU A 16 18.34 -19.92 -0.33
C LEU A 16 19.81 -20.14 0.07
N SER A 17 20.27 -21.40 0.08
CA SER A 17 21.66 -21.73 0.47
C SER A 17 22.70 -21.17 -0.50
N VAL A 18 22.38 -21.05 -1.79
CA VAL A 18 23.30 -20.43 -2.77
C VAL A 18 23.34 -18.90 -2.65
N CYS A 19 22.34 -18.30 -2.00
CA CYS A 19 22.27 -16.87 -1.75
C CYS A 19 22.94 -16.47 -0.42
N ILE A 20 23.51 -17.42 0.36
CA ILE A 20 24.18 -17.12 1.63
C ILE A 20 25.53 -16.45 1.37
N ASN A 21 25.66 -15.22 1.85
CA ASN A 21 26.91 -14.47 1.74
C ASN A 21 27.94 -14.92 2.81
N LYS A 22 29.18 -14.42 2.71
CA LYS A 22 30.30 -14.75 3.63
C LYS A 22 30.01 -14.39 5.10
N LYS A 23 29.01 -13.55 5.37
CA LYS A 23 28.61 -13.12 6.73
C LYS A 23 27.41 -13.91 7.26
N GLY A 24 26.95 -14.92 6.53
CA GLY A 24 25.83 -15.78 6.91
C GLY A 24 24.45 -15.18 6.69
N PHE A 25 24.29 -14.17 5.83
CA PHE A 25 22.99 -13.64 5.43
C PHE A 25 22.57 -14.23 4.10
N ILE A 26 21.27 -14.50 3.94
CA ILE A 26 20.64 -14.77 2.63
C ILE A 26 20.50 -13.43 1.95
N GLU A 27 21.29 -13.17 0.90
CA GLU A 27 21.38 -11.87 0.23
C GLU A 27 20.53 -11.87 -1.03
N PHE A 28 19.65 -10.86 -1.17
CA PHE A 28 18.84 -10.61 -2.34
C PHE A 28 18.93 -9.14 -2.76
N ASP A 29 18.77 -8.90 -4.05
CA ASP A 29 18.68 -7.55 -4.60
C ASP A 29 17.32 -6.90 -4.27
N ASP A 30 17.25 -5.58 -4.38
CA ASP A 30 16.06 -4.79 -4.04
C ASP A 30 14.96 -4.81 -5.13
N ASP A 31 15.11 -5.64 -6.14
CA ASP A 31 14.08 -5.99 -7.12
C ASP A 31 13.28 -7.27 -6.76
N VAL A 32 13.74 -8.04 -5.74
CA VAL A 32 13.02 -9.25 -5.32
C VAL A 32 11.64 -8.93 -4.74
N ASP A 33 10.64 -9.72 -5.12
CA ASP A 33 9.29 -9.55 -4.59
C ASP A 33 9.24 -9.76 -3.06
N PRO A 34 8.78 -8.77 -2.28
CA PRO A 34 8.62 -8.91 -0.83
C PRO A 34 7.72 -10.09 -0.41
N LEU A 35 6.74 -10.48 -1.23
CA LEU A 35 5.89 -11.64 -0.96
C LEU A 35 6.67 -12.95 -1.02
N PHE A 36 7.66 -13.04 -1.92
CA PHE A 36 8.59 -14.17 -1.94
C PHE A 36 9.42 -14.22 -0.64
N ILE A 37 9.89 -13.08 -0.15
CA ILE A 37 10.63 -13.02 1.11
C ILE A 37 9.79 -13.49 2.29
N ILE A 38 8.51 -13.04 2.37
CA ILE A 38 7.57 -13.49 3.41
C ILE A 38 7.38 -15.01 3.31
N TYR A 39 7.07 -15.51 2.12
CA TYR A 39 6.90 -16.94 1.89
C TYR A 39 8.15 -17.74 2.28
N ALA A 40 9.33 -17.27 1.88
CA ALA A 40 10.60 -17.92 2.18
C ALA A 40 10.89 -17.93 3.70
N MET A 41 10.60 -16.83 4.41
CA MET A 41 10.76 -16.76 5.87
C MET A 41 9.87 -17.75 6.62
N GLU A 42 8.63 -17.93 6.16
CA GLU A 42 7.68 -18.85 6.80
C GLU A 42 7.99 -20.32 6.53
N ASN A 43 8.64 -20.62 5.39
CA ASN A 43 8.82 -21.99 4.92
C ASN A 43 10.26 -22.50 4.93
N LYS A 44 11.28 -21.63 5.12
CA LYS A 44 12.68 -22.05 5.21
C LYS A 44 12.95 -22.88 6.46
N THR A 45 13.90 -23.81 6.39
CA THR A 45 14.42 -24.55 7.54
C THR A 45 15.79 -24.06 7.99
N ILE A 46 16.47 -23.22 7.16
CA ILE A 46 17.75 -22.61 7.51
C ILE A 46 17.54 -21.36 8.39
N GLU A 47 18.44 -21.18 9.39
CA GLU A 47 18.27 -20.11 10.40
C GLU A 47 18.80 -18.73 9.97
N ASN A 48 19.33 -18.63 8.74
CA ASN A 48 19.94 -17.40 8.25
C ASN A 48 18.92 -16.26 8.07
N ASP A 49 19.32 -15.04 8.45
CA ASP A 49 18.53 -13.83 8.21
C ASP A 49 18.65 -13.35 6.76
N PHE A 50 17.61 -12.64 6.29
CA PHE A 50 17.59 -12.03 4.96
C PHE A 50 18.25 -10.64 4.99
N LEU A 51 19.06 -10.36 3.96
CA LEU A 51 19.70 -9.08 3.73
C LEU A 51 19.37 -8.58 2.31
N ILE A 52 18.67 -7.46 2.23
CA ILE A 52 18.37 -6.81 0.97
C ILE A 52 19.48 -5.83 0.63
N VAL A 53 20.04 -5.97 -0.56
CA VAL A 53 21.10 -5.14 -1.12
C VAL A 53 20.59 -4.36 -2.33
N SER A 54 21.33 -3.38 -2.80
CA SER A 54 21.08 -2.68 -4.05
C SER A 54 22.24 -2.89 -5.00
N GLU A 55 21.97 -3.05 -6.28
CA GLU A 55 22.99 -3.14 -7.33
C GLU A 55 23.68 -1.80 -7.61
N ILE A 56 23.27 -0.72 -6.96
CA ILE A 56 23.83 0.62 -7.18
C ILE A 56 25.27 0.69 -6.68
N GLU A 57 26.22 0.75 -7.59
CA GLU A 57 27.66 0.84 -7.27
C GLU A 57 28.14 2.29 -7.06
N LYS A 58 27.47 3.26 -7.67
CA LYS A 58 27.87 4.67 -7.67
C LYS A 58 26.84 5.56 -6.99
N CYS A 59 27.33 6.56 -6.29
CA CYS A 59 26.50 7.57 -5.65
C CYS A 59 25.69 8.35 -6.71
N PRO A 60 24.35 8.40 -6.60
CA PRO A 60 23.49 9.11 -7.54
C PRO A 60 23.70 10.64 -7.52
N LYS A 61 24.33 11.19 -6.47
CA LYS A 61 24.58 12.62 -6.35
C LYS A 61 25.88 13.07 -6.99
N CYS A 62 26.97 12.33 -6.79
CA CYS A 62 28.31 12.77 -7.22
C CYS A 62 29.04 11.75 -8.11
N GLY A 63 28.47 10.57 -8.33
CA GLY A 63 29.08 9.52 -9.15
C GLY A 63 30.23 8.75 -8.47
N SER A 64 30.64 9.13 -7.27
CA SER A 64 31.69 8.45 -6.52
C SER A 64 31.26 7.05 -6.07
N LYS A 65 32.20 6.17 -5.75
CA LYS A 65 31.91 4.80 -5.32
C LYS A 65 31.12 4.79 -4.01
N LEU A 66 30.19 3.86 -3.89
CA LEU A 66 29.50 3.56 -2.65
C LEU A 66 30.20 2.40 -1.91
N HIS A 67 30.23 2.47 -0.59
CA HIS A 67 30.69 1.37 0.26
C HIS A 67 29.57 0.97 1.24
N ARG A 68 29.55 -0.29 1.65
CA ARG A 68 28.59 -0.83 2.62
C ARG A 68 28.88 -0.27 4.02
N ASP A 69 27.89 0.39 4.63
CA ASP A 69 27.98 1.06 5.95
C ASP A 69 26.89 0.59 6.90
N GLY A 70 26.99 -0.63 7.37
CA GLY A 70 26.05 -1.20 8.32
C GLY A 70 24.73 -1.67 7.68
N LYS A 71 23.76 -1.99 8.53
CA LYS A 71 22.47 -2.55 8.17
C LYS A 71 21.37 -1.95 9.03
N ASP A 72 20.19 -1.75 8.46
CA ASP A 72 18.99 -1.37 9.20
C ASP A 72 17.99 -2.53 9.22
N LYS A 73 17.27 -2.67 10.33
CA LYS A 73 16.12 -3.57 10.44
C LYS A 73 14.94 -2.97 9.69
N PHE A 74 14.20 -3.83 9.02
CA PHE A 74 12.98 -3.46 8.31
C PHE A 74 11.95 -4.57 8.47
N GLU A 75 10.72 -4.22 8.81
CA GLU A 75 9.62 -5.17 8.96
C GLU A 75 8.66 -5.04 7.79
N ILE A 76 8.60 -6.07 6.94
CA ILE A 76 7.63 -6.15 5.84
C ILE A 76 6.25 -6.41 6.43
N ASN A 77 5.26 -5.57 6.13
CA ASN A 77 3.88 -5.69 6.58
C ASN A 77 3.73 -5.86 8.11
N ASN A 78 4.70 -5.38 8.90
CA ASN A 78 4.81 -5.58 10.35
C ASN A 78 4.85 -7.06 10.80
N THR A 79 5.23 -7.97 9.94
CA THR A 79 5.26 -9.42 10.23
C THR A 79 6.63 -10.05 10.02
N THR A 80 7.32 -9.66 8.97
CA THR A 80 8.55 -10.31 8.52
C THR A 80 9.74 -9.38 8.66
N LEU A 81 10.64 -9.70 9.60
CA LEU A 81 11.86 -8.93 9.84
C LEU A 81 12.94 -9.29 8.83
N VAL A 82 13.44 -8.28 8.13
CA VAL A 82 14.59 -8.37 7.22
C VAL A 82 15.61 -7.28 7.53
N TYR A 83 16.81 -7.40 6.96
CA TYR A 83 17.81 -6.35 7.03
C TYR A 83 17.95 -5.67 5.66
N LYS A 84 18.14 -4.34 5.66
CA LYS A 84 18.51 -3.56 4.48
C LYS A 84 19.96 -3.09 4.62
N GLN A 85 20.78 -3.33 3.59
CA GLN A 85 22.15 -2.86 3.55
C GLN A 85 22.18 -1.34 3.42
N LYS A 86 22.93 -0.67 4.29
CA LYS A 86 23.23 0.77 4.12
C LYS A 86 24.49 0.95 3.28
N TYR A 87 24.47 2.02 2.49
CA TYR A 87 25.61 2.43 1.68
C TYR A 87 25.95 3.89 2.00
N GLN A 88 27.22 4.20 2.04
CA GLN A 88 27.74 5.54 2.19
C GLN A 88 28.63 5.90 1.01
N CYS A 89 28.54 7.16 0.56
CA CYS A 89 29.41 7.67 -0.47
C CYS A 89 30.88 7.76 0.03
N SER A 90 31.81 7.34 -0.83
CA SER A 90 33.26 7.46 -0.53
C SER A 90 33.77 8.88 -0.56
N ASP A 91 33.01 9.81 -1.12
CA ASP A 91 33.32 11.24 -1.15
C ASP A 91 32.82 11.90 0.14
N ASN A 92 33.75 12.35 0.96
CA ASN A 92 33.45 12.98 2.25
C ASN A 92 32.71 14.31 2.14
N GLU A 93 32.84 15.02 1.02
CA GLU A 93 32.12 16.27 0.79
C GLU A 93 30.66 15.99 0.41
N CYS A 94 30.41 14.91 -0.31
CA CYS A 94 29.06 14.49 -0.69
C CYS A 94 28.27 13.90 0.50
N ASN A 95 28.90 13.10 1.31
CA ASN A 95 28.33 12.43 2.52
C ASN A 95 26.92 11.86 2.32
N HIS A 96 26.63 11.35 1.12
CA HIS A 96 25.31 10.80 0.79
C HIS A 96 25.17 9.37 1.28
N ASN A 97 24.08 9.09 2.00
CA ASN A 97 23.69 7.76 2.44
C ASN A 97 22.58 7.22 1.55
N LEU A 98 22.70 5.97 1.13
CA LEU A 98 21.73 5.26 0.31
C LEU A 98 21.25 3.98 1.04
N ARG A 99 20.00 3.65 0.84
CA ARG A 99 19.38 2.39 1.30
C ARG A 99 18.60 1.78 0.15
N PRO A 100 18.52 0.45 0.02
CA PRO A 100 17.62 -0.20 -0.91
C PRO A 100 16.20 0.29 -0.68
N LEU A 101 15.51 0.70 -1.75
CA LEU A 101 14.21 1.35 -1.61
C LEU A 101 13.06 0.36 -1.76
N TRP A 102 13.26 -0.74 -2.49
CA TRP A 102 12.14 -1.59 -2.90
C TRP A 102 11.00 -0.76 -3.53
N GLY A 103 11.38 0.20 -4.38
CA GLY A 103 10.56 1.33 -4.78
C GLY A 103 9.24 0.98 -5.43
N ASP A 104 9.19 -0.15 -6.14
CA ASP A 104 7.99 -0.60 -6.83
C ASP A 104 6.99 -1.29 -5.89
N TYR A 105 7.44 -1.74 -4.74
CA TYR A 105 6.62 -2.49 -3.79
C TYR A 105 6.14 -1.68 -2.58
N PHE A 106 6.87 -0.62 -2.22
CA PHE A 106 6.57 0.22 -1.05
C PHE A 106 6.57 1.69 -1.40
N LYS A 107 5.56 2.42 -0.96
CA LYS A 107 5.62 3.89 -0.95
C LYS A 107 6.66 4.38 0.07
N PRO A 108 7.34 5.51 -0.16
CA PRO A 108 8.29 6.07 0.79
C PRO A 108 7.71 6.19 2.21
N GLY A 109 8.46 5.71 3.20
CA GLY A 109 8.05 5.74 4.60
C GLY A 109 6.99 4.69 5.00
N SER A 110 6.64 3.77 4.11
CA SER A 110 5.68 2.69 4.41
C SER A 110 6.40 1.35 4.62
N ASN A 111 5.94 0.57 5.59
CA ASN A 111 6.32 -0.84 5.80
C ASN A 111 5.34 -1.81 5.14
N TYR A 112 4.22 -1.30 4.61
CA TYR A 112 3.18 -2.11 3.97
C TYR A 112 3.39 -2.12 2.47
N THR A 113 3.32 -3.32 1.89
CA THR A 113 3.37 -3.49 0.42
C THR A 113 2.14 -2.87 -0.24
N GLY A 114 2.27 -2.48 -1.51
CA GLY A 114 1.15 -2.00 -2.32
C GLY A 114 -0.02 -2.97 -2.30
N ARG A 115 0.24 -4.28 -2.38
CA ARG A 115 -0.79 -5.33 -2.36
C ARG A 115 -1.67 -5.29 -1.10
N ILE A 116 -1.10 -5.01 0.08
CA ILE A 116 -1.89 -4.86 1.31
C ILE A 116 -2.83 -3.66 1.22
N LYS A 117 -2.37 -2.57 0.65
CA LYS A 117 -3.20 -1.37 0.44
C LYS A 117 -4.33 -1.64 -0.55
N ASP A 118 -4.03 -2.30 -1.66
CA ASP A 118 -5.02 -2.68 -2.68
C ASP A 118 -6.11 -3.57 -2.08
N LEU A 119 -5.74 -4.57 -1.26
CA LEU A 119 -6.70 -5.43 -0.57
C LEU A 119 -7.61 -4.65 0.38
N ILE A 120 -7.07 -3.65 1.10
CA ILE A 120 -7.88 -2.79 1.96
C ILE A 120 -8.89 -1.99 1.15
N LEU A 121 -8.48 -1.43 0.01
CA LEU A 121 -9.35 -0.69 -0.90
C LEU A 121 -10.44 -1.59 -1.49
N GLU A 122 -10.08 -2.77 -1.96
CA GLU A 122 -11.03 -3.76 -2.45
C GLU A 122 -12.07 -4.15 -1.41
N LEU A 123 -11.63 -4.45 -0.17
CA LEU A 123 -12.53 -4.80 0.94
C LEU A 123 -13.45 -3.62 1.30
N GLY A 124 -12.93 -2.40 1.36
CA GLY A 124 -13.70 -1.22 1.69
C GLY A 124 -14.70 -0.82 0.60
N LEU A 125 -14.27 -0.78 -0.67
CA LEU A 125 -15.06 -0.28 -1.79
C LEU A 125 -16.01 -1.33 -2.36
N ILE A 126 -15.50 -2.55 -2.60
CA ILE A 126 -16.26 -3.61 -3.27
C ILE A 126 -17.14 -4.36 -2.29
N CYS A 127 -16.58 -4.72 -1.15
CA CYS A 127 -17.28 -5.51 -0.15
C CYS A 127 -18.06 -4.66 0.87
N ASN A 128 -17.90 -3.34 0.82
CA ASN A 128 -18.51 -2.39 1.76
C ASN A 128 -18.29 -2.76 3.24
N ILE A 129 -17.08 -3.21 3.56
CA ILE A 129 -16.69 -3.64 4.89
C ILE A 129 -16.10 -2.46 5.66
N SER A 130 -16.37 -2.37 6.97
CA SER A 130 -15.78 -1.33 7.81
C SER A 130 -14.25 -1.48 7.90
N TYR A 131 -13.53 -0.39 8.11
CA TYR A 131 -12.06 -0.40 8.24
C TYR A 131 -11.56 -1.33 9.35
N GLN A 132 -12.33 -1.48 10.44
CA GLN A 132 -12.03 -2.42 11.50
C GLN A 132 -12.10 -3.87 11.00
N GLN A 133 -13.18 -4.22 10.32
CA GLN A 133 -13.36 -5.56 9.75
C GLN A 133 -12.34 -5.86 8.66
N ALA A 134 -11.99 -4.88 7.82
CA ALA A 134 -10.94 -5.05 6.81
C ALA A 134 -9.59 -5.38 7.45
N ALA A 135 -9.21 -4.69 8.54
CA ALA A 135 -8.00 -4.98 9.29
C ALA A 135 -8.00 -6.39 9.91
N GLU A 136 -9.13 -6.81 10.48
CA GLU A 136 -9.29 -8.16 11.06
C GLU A 136 -9.22 -9.26 9.99
N ILE A 137 -9.85 -9.05 8.84
CA ILE A 137 -9.78 -9.98 7.70
C ILE A 137 -8.35 -10.11 7.20
N LEU A 138 -7.65 -8.99 7.01
CA LEU A 138 -6.25 -9.01 6.59
C LEU A 138 -5.37 -9.77 7.58
N TYR A 139 -5.55 -9.51 8.89
CA TYR A 139 -4.81 -10.25 9.92
C TYR A 139 -5.05 -11.76 9.83
N MET A 140 -6.31 -12.20 9.65
CA MET A 140 -6.63 -13.64 9.54
C MET A 140 -5.99 -14.31 8.33
N PHE A 141 -5.90 -13.62 7.19
CA PHE A 141 -5.40 -14.21 5.94
C PHE A 141 -3.91 -14.03 5.70
N THR A 142 -3.31 -12.94 6.21
CA THR A 142 -1.93 -12.57 5.91
C THR A 142 -1.03 -12.50 7.15
N GLY A 143 -1.59 -12.59 8.36
CA GLY A 143 -0.89 -12.32 9.60
C GLY A 143 -0.48 -10.85 9.77
N CYS A 144 -0.83 -9.97 8.83
CA CYS A 144 -0.46 -8.57 8.82
C CYS A 144 -1.28 -7.78 9.84
N GLU A 145 -0.65 -7.29 10.89
CA GLU A 145 -1.30 -6.44 11.88
C GLU A 145 -1.33 -4.98 11.41
N ILE A 146 -2.52 -4.50 11.09
CA ILE A 146 -2.76 -3.11 10.70
C ILE A 146 -3.70 -2.46 11.68
N ARG A 147 -3.33 -1.26 12.15
CA ARG A 147 -4.21 -0.47 13.00
C ARG A 147 -5.34 0.15 12.18
N ARG A 148 -6.54 0.24 12.77
CA ARG A 148 -7.71 0.88 12.16
C ARG A 148 -7.40 2.25 11.56
N ASP A 149 -6.64 3.09 12.28
CA ASP A 149 -6.29 4.43 11.81
C ASP A 149 -5.38 4.40 10.56
N THR A 150 -4.53 3.38 10.43
CA THR A 150 -3.70 3.19 9.25
C THR A 150 -4.55 2.73 8.07
N THR A 151 -5.50 1.81 8.30
CA THR A 151 -6.47 1.37 7.30
C THR A 151 -7.30 2.54 6.79
N TYR A 152 -7.81 3.39 7.69
CA TYR A 152 -8.51 4.63 7.34
C TYR A 152 -7.67 5.54 6.45
N LYS A 153 -6.40 5.81 6.83
CA LYS A 153 -5.50 6.67 6.06
C LYS A 153 -5.18 6.13 4.66
N PHE A 154 -5.10 4.81 4.51
CA PHE A 154 -4.91 4.20 3.18
C PHE A 154 -6.14 4.41 2.31
N CYS A 155 -7.33 4.32 2.89
CA CYS A 155 -8.57 4.49 2.15
C CYS A 155 -8.86 5.96 1.84
N ASP A 156 -8.68 6.86 2.80
CA ASP A 156 -9.14 8.25 2.68
C ASP A 156 -8.42 8.99 1.55
N GLY A 157 -7.10 8.90 1.46
CA GLY A 157 -6.33 9.54 0.39
C GLY A 157 -6.58 8.95 -0.98
N GLU A 158 -6.44 7.62 -1.11
CA GLU A 158 -6.52 6.95 -2.41
C GLU A 158 -7.96 6.83 -2.92
N ILE A 159 -8.96 6.68 -2.04
CA ILE A 159 -10.38 6.72 -2.42
C ILE A 159 -10.75 8.10 -2.95
N ASN A 160 -10.33 9.17 -2.29
CA ASN A 160 -10.63 10.51 -2.75
C ASN A 160 -9.99 10.80 -4.11
N GLU A 161 -8.74 10.42 -4.34
CA GLU A 161 -8.08 10.54 -5.65
C GLU A 161 -8.80 9.73 -6.72
N PHE A 162 -9.13 8.46 -6.43
CA PHE A 162 -9.88 7.59 -7.33
C PHE A 162 -11.28 8.15 -7.66
N LEU A 163 -12.01 8.64 -6.66
CA LEU A 163 -13.34 9.22 -6.86
C LEU A 163 -13.28 10.48 -7.72
N ILE A 164 -12.28 11.36 -7.50
CA ILE A 164 -12.06 12.56 -8.30
C ILE A 164 -11.74 12.19 -9.77
N GLU A 165 -10.92 11.18 -9.99
CA GLU A 165 -10.58 10.70 -11.33
C GLU A 165 -11.82 10.12 -12.03
N LYS A 166 -12.57 9.25 -11.35
CA LYS A 166 -13.81 8.66 -11.88
C LYS A 166 -14.90 9.70 -12.13
N GLU A 167 -14.97 10.73 -11.32
CA GLU A 167 -15.88 11.85 -11.56
C GLU A 167 -15.52 12.58 -12.86
N LYS A 168 -14.24 12.87 -13.09
CA LYS A 168 -13.76 13.50 -14.33
C LYS A 168 -14.04 12.62 -15.56
N GLU A 169 -13.73 11.32 -15.49
CA GLU A 169 -14.04 10.37 -16.56
C GLU A 169 -15.55 10.35 -16.88
N THR A 170 -16.38 10.28 -15.82
CA THR A 170 -17.85 10.27 -15.99
C THR A 170 -18.35 11.57 -16.63
N GLN A 171 -17.84 12.73 -16.19
CA GLN A 171 -18.19 14.02 -16.79
C GLN A 171 -17.81 14.09 -18.27
N GLN A 172 -16.65 13.51 -18.63
CA GLN A 172 -16.22 13.44 -20.02
C GLN A 172 -17.13 12.54 -20.85
N LEU A 173 -17.45 11.33 -20.36
CA LEU A 173 -18.37 10.40 -21.02
C LEU A 173 -19.77 11.00 -21.23
N VAL A 174 -20.30 11.72 -20.23
CA VAL A 174 -21.59 12.43 -20.32
C VAL A 174 -21.56 13.49 -21.44
N LYS A 175 -20.46 14.25 -21.55
CA LYS A 175 -20.31 15.25 -22.65
C LYS A 175 -20.20 14.57 -24.00
N GLU A 176 -19.41 13.50 -24.11
CA GLU A 176 -19.24 12.75 -25.37
C GLU A 176 -20.52 12.06 -25.83
N ALA A 177 -21.27 11.51 -24.88
CA ALA A 177 -22.55 10.85 -25.16
C ALA A 177 -23.70 11.84 -25.45
N ASN A 178 -23.47 13.13 -25.29
CA ASN A 178 -24.46 14.20 -25.48
C ASN A 178 -25.80 13.91 -24.75
N ILE A 179 -25.68 13.50 -23.47
CA ILE A 179 -26.83 13.14 -22.64
C ILE A 179 -27.63 14.38 -22.34
N GLU A 180 -28.90 14.35 -22.74
CA GLU A 180 -29.89 15.38 -22.37
C GLU A 180 -30.37 15.13 -20.94
N PHE A 181 -30.28 16.16 -20.10
CA PHE A 181 -30.78 16.12 -18.74
C PHE A 181 -32.25 16.55 -18.69
N SER A 182 -32.99 16.00 -17.75
CA SER A 182 -34.37 16.45 -17.52
C SER A 182 -34.39 17.80 -16.81
N ASP A 183 -35.51 18.53 -16.95
CA ASP A 183 -35.73 19.78 -16.22
C ASP A 183 -36.07 19.55 -14.73
N CYS A 184 -36.02 18.30 -14.27
CA CYS A 184 -36.33 17.89 -12.91
C CYS A 184 -35.09 17.38 -12.20
N LEU A 185 -34.97 17.74 -10.90
CA LEU A 185 -33.96 17.18 -10.01
C LEU A 185 -34.63 16.50 -8.82
N SER A 186 -34.21 15.30 -8.54
CA SER A 186 -34.55 14.61 -7.27
C SER A 186 -33.51 14.89 -6.22
N TYR A 187 -33.95 15.20 -5.00
CA TYR A 187 -33.06 15.47 -3.88
C TYR A 187 -33.12 14.31 -2.90
N ASP A 188 -31.96 13.96 -2.37
CA ASP A 188 -31.82 13.05 -1.24
C ASP A 188 -31.01 13.75 -0.13
N GLU A 189 -31.57 13.81 1.06
CA GLU A 189 -30.93 14.39 2.23
C GLU A 189 -30.47 13.27 3.15
N GLN A 190 -29.17 13.21 3.40
CA GLN A 190 -28.58 12.27 4.34
C GLN A 190 -27.98 13.01 5.54
N TYR A 191 -28.28 12.54 6.73
CA TYR A 191 -27.68 13.02 7.95
C TYR A 191 -26.59 12.01 8.37
N VAL A 192 -25.33 12.41 8.22
CA VAL A 192 -24.19 11.51 8.38
C VAL A 192 -23.28 12.02 9.49
N PHE A 193 -22.83 11.13 10.36
CA PHE A 193 -21.81 11.45 11.35
C PHE A 193 -20.42 11.25 10.74
N THR A 194 -19.58 12.29 10.83
CA THR A 194 -18.17 12.24 10.44
C THR A 194 -17.27 12.45 11.65
N VAL A 195 -16.11 11.81 11.67
CA VAL A 195 -15.20 11.87 12.82
C VAL A 195 -14.64 13.29 13.03
N ASP A 196 -14.40 14.02 11.92
CA ASP A 196 -13.74 15.32 11.96
C ASP A 196 -14.72 16.49 12.21
N GLU A 197 -15.95 16.38 11.71
CA GLU A 197 -16.93 17.48 11.72
C GLU A 197 -18.19 17.16 12.52
N GLY A 198 -18.31 15.94 13.07
CA GLY A 198 -19.52 15.48 13.75
C GLY A 198 -20.66 15.22 12.78
N TRP A 199 -21.88 15.60 13.15
CA TRP A 199 -23.06 15.46 12.30
C TRP A 199 -23.08 16.49 11.18
N VAL A 200 -23.13 16.02 9.95
CA VAL A 200 -23.20 16.84 8.73
C VAL A 200 -24.38 16.45 7.88
N TYR A 201 -24.95 17.45 7.20
CA TYR A 201 -25.95 17.20 6.16
C TYR A 201 -25.25 17.00 4.83
N ARG A 202 -25.67 15.97 4.12
CA ARG A 202 -25.29 15.70 2.75
C ARG A 202 -26.53 15.83 1.88
N LEU A 203 -26.50 16.79 0.97
CA LEU A 203 -27.54 16.97 -0.04
C LEU A 203 -27.04 16.38 -1.35
N SER A 204 -27.75 15.41 -1.88
CA SER A 204 -27.48 14.83 -3.19
C SER A 204 -28.59 15.22 -4.15
N ALA A 205 -28.25 15.75 -5.32
CA ALA A 205 -29.21 16.07 -6.37
C ALA A 205 -28.93 15.16 -7.58
N ILE A 206 -29.94 14.45 -8.04
CA ILE A 206 -29.87 13.46 -9.12
C ILE A 206 -30.90 13.78 -10.18
N ASP A 207 -30.53 13.74 -11.45
CA ASP A 207 -31.46 13.75 -12.54
C ASP A 207 -32.22 12.41 -12.59
N PRO A 208 -33.55 12.38 -12.45
CA PRO A 208 -34.32 11.14 -12.37
C PRO A 208 -34.41 10.34 -13.67
N VAL A 209 -34.09 10.95 -14.79
CA VAL A 209 -34.15 10.30 -16.11
C VAL A 209 -32.81 9.64 -16.44
N SER A 210 -31.72 10.38 -16.32
CA SER A 210 -30.38 9.87 -16.63
C SER A 210 -29.72 9.17 -15.41
N ASN A 211 -30.26 9.33 -14.20
CA ASN A 211 -29.63 8.96 -12.91
C ASN A 211 -28.26 9.61 -12.68
N TYR A 212 -28.00 10.72 -13.38
CA TYR A 212 -26.74 11.43 -13.23
C TYR A 212 -26.75 12.33 -11.98
N PRO A 213 -25.72 12.25 -11.12
CA PRO A 213 -25.62 13.12 -9.97
C PRO A 213 -25.16 14.52 -10.37
N HIS A 214 -26.01 15.53 -10.17
CA HIS A 214 -25.69 16.92 -10.47
C HIS A 214 -24.93 17.63 -9.38
N ALA A 215 -25.22 17.31 -8.12
CA ALA A 215 -24.57 17.92 -6.98
C ALA A 215 -24.51 16.99 -5.78
N ASN A 216 -23.43 17.13 -5.04
CA ASN A 216 -23.22 16.47 -3.75
C ASN A 216 -22.68 17.53 -2.80
N ILE A 217 -23.58 18.23 -2.11
CA ILE A 217 -23.25 19.35 -1.25
C ILE A 217 -23.19 18.87 0.20
N ARG A 218 -22.08 19.12 0.86
CA ARG A 218 -21.88 18.85 2.28
C ARG A 218 -22.04 20.15 3.04
N MET A 219 -22.93 20.17 4.04
CA MET A 219 -23.17 21.32 4.89
C MET A 219 -22.97 20.94 6.35
N ASN A 220 -22.29 21.78 7.12
CA ASN A 220 -22.15 21.61 8.54
C ASN A 220 -23.50 21.87 9.23
N SER A 221 -23.76 21.18 10.35
CA SER A 221 -25.00 21.31 11.14
C SER A 221 -25.31 22.74 11.64
N THR A 222 -24.33 23.64 11.57
CA THR A 222 -24.45 25.06 11.92
C THR A 222 -24.95 25.94 10.79
N GLN A 223 -24.90 25.48 9.55
CA GLN A 223 -25.45 26.19 8.39
C GLN A 223 -26.90 25.74 8.18
N LYS A 224 -27.81 26.31 8.97
CA LYS A 224 -29.24 26.19 8.69
C LYS A 224 -29.59 27.02 7.46
N ILE A 225 -30.24 26.39 6.49
CA ILE A 225 -30.94 27.07 5.39
C ILE A 225 -32.07 27.94 5.92
#